data_3ef9a6806a99644831bebb60dfb2c0c8
#
_entry.id   3ef9a6806a99644831bebb60dfb2c0c8
#
_cell.length_a   1.000
_cell.length_b   1.000
_cell.length_c   1.000
_cell.angle_alpha   90.00
_cell.angle_beta   90.00
_cell.angle_gamma   90.00
#
_symmetry.space_group_name_H-M   'P 1'
#
loop_
_entity.id
_entity.type
_entity.pdbx_description
1 polymer ?
#
loop_
_entity_poly.entity_id
_entity_poly.type
_entity_poly.pdbx_seq_one_letter_code
_entity_poly.pdbx_strand_id
1 'polypeptide(L)'
;DYKIEKIDNHIDFPYSIETIDGTGCILTPGLIDRHVHITGGGGEAGFISRARPIEVDEILDAGITTVIGLLGTDGYTRNTKELFAKAKELTQKRVHAYILTGSYTYPTYTLTDSVEDDIVFIDSILGVKLALSDHRSSHITEDELVRLASQIRTASLIAGKQANLTLHMGDEKAGLNPVFHALERADIPVSLFHPTHCSRNPHLFKDALKFAEMGGTVDLTCEGDGKTLEFIKQFKDTSKVTISSDAQGSWSTYNE
;
A
#
# COMPACT_ATOMS: atom_id res chain seq x y z
N ASP A 1 -15.82 9.88 21.40
CA ASP A 1 -16.68 9.64 20.24
C ASP A 1 -15.88 9.88 18.95
N TYR A 2 -16.05 8.99 17.99
CA TYR A 2 -15.29 8.96 16.74
C TYR A 2 -16.13 9.43 15.54
N LYS A 3 -17.21 10.16 15.80
CA LYS A 3 -18.13 10.62 14.76
C LYS A 3 -18.31 12.12 14.83
N ILE A 4 -18.40 12.75 13.66
CA ILE A 4 -18.83 14.14 13.54
C ILE A 4 -20.28 14.19 14.00
N GLU A 5 -20.58 14.93 15.06
CA GLU A 5 -21.92 15.05 15.61
C GLU A 5 -22.75 16.06 14.84
N LYS A 6 -22.16 17.21 14.49
CA LYS A 6 -22.85 18.28 13.77
C LYS A 6 -21.87 19.06 12.90
N ILE A 7 -22.34 19.48 11.72
CA ILE A 7 -21.72 20.47 10.85
C ILE A 7 -22.76 21.57 10.63
N ASP A 8 -22.44 22.81 11.02
CA ASP A 8 -23.32 23.96 10.88
C ASP A 8 -22.51 25.25 10.78
N ASN A 9 -23.13 26.32 10.25
CA ASN A 9 -22.52 27.65 10.21
C ASN A 9 -22.39 28.29 11.60
N HIS A 10 -23.21 27.88 12.55
CA HIS A 10 -23.14 28.26 13.95
C HIS A 10 -23.56 27.08 14.83
N ILE A 11 -22.72 26.73 15.79
CA ILE A 11 -22.97 25.64 16.72
C ILE A 11 -22.93 26.20 18.14
N ASP A 12 -24.09 26.26 18.77
CA ASP A 12 -24.19 26.55 20.20
C ASP A 12 -24.06 25.24 21.00
N PHE A 13 -23.07 25.19 21.85
CA PHE A 13 -22.92 24.07 22.81
C PHE A 13 -23.19 24.55 24.23
N PRO A 14 -24.03 23.83 24.97
CA PRO A 14 -24.39 24.21 26.34
C PRO A 14 -23.26 23.97 27.36
N TYR A 15 -22.16 23.40 26.96
CA TYR A 15 -21.02 23.09 27.83
C TYR A 15 -19.73 23.68 27.28
N SER A 16 -18.78 23.97 28.18
CA SER A 16 -17.43 24.37 27.76
C SER A 16 -16.71 23.16 27.20
N ILE A 17 -16.36 23.23 25.93
CA ILE A 17 -15.55 22.23 25.21
C ILE A 17 -14.31 22.91 24.64
N GLU A 18 -13.28 22.14 24.42
CA GLU A 18 -12.09 22.62 23.72
C GLU A 18 -12.47 23.09 22.31
N THR A 19 -12.07 24.29 21.96
CA THR A 19 -12.33 24.87 20.66
C THR A 19 -11.02 25.12 19.92
N ILE A 20 -10.92 24.62 18.71
CA ILE A 20 -9.77 24.87 17.84
C ILE A 20 -10.19 25.88 16.78
N ASP A 21 -9.50 27.03 16.72
CA ASP A 21 -9.71 28.03 15.70
C ASP A 21 -9.06 27.57 14.37
N GLY A 22 -9.89 27.22 13.42
CA GLY A 22 -9.50 26.82 12.07
C GLY A 22 -9.65 27.93 11.02
N THR A 23 -9.74 29.19 11.44
CA THR A 23 -9.91 30.32 10.48
C THR A 23 -8.80 30.32 9.44
N GLY A 24 -9.19 30.29 8.15
CA GLY A 24 -8.26 30.23 7.01
C GLY A 24 -7.70 28.82 6.70
N CYS A 25 -8.12 27.81 7.45
CA CYS A 25 -7.74 26.42 7.23
C CYS A 25 -8.82 25.66 6.42
N ILE A 26 -8.39 24.57 5.79
CA ILE A 26 -9.28 23.57 5.19
C ILE A 26 -9.21 22.33 6.07
N LEU A 27 -10.36 21.92 6.62
CA LEU A 27 -10.47 20.68 7.37
C LEU A 27 -10.70 19.53 6.41
N THR A 28 -9.84 18.51 6.46
CA THR A 28 -9.95 17.27 5.69
C THR A 28 -9.99 16.07 6.63
N PRO A 29 -10.51 14.91 6.19
CA PRO A 29 -10.18 13.64 6.83
C PRO A 29 -8.67 13.43 6.87
N GLY A 30 -8.17 12.69 7.88
CA GLY A 30 -6.77 12.30 7.92
C GLY A 30 -6.38 11.50 6.69
N LEU A 31 -5.15 11.68 6.22
CA LEU A 31 -4.66 11.02 5.02
C LEU A 31 -4.48 9.51 5.26
N ILE A 32 -4.62 8.74 4.18
CA ILE A 32 -4.39 7.29 4.16
C ILE A 32 -3.18 7.02 3.28
N ASP A 33 -2.13 6.47 3.88
CA ASP A 33 -0.96 6.02 3.13
C ASP A 33 -1.00 4.50 2.96
N ARG A 34 -1.11 4.06 1.72
CA ARG A 34 -1.30 2.64 1.39
C ARG A 34 0.01 1.86 1.22
N HIS A 35 1.16 2.52 1.32
CA HIS A 35 2.45 1.89 1.07
C HIS A 35 3.52 2.45 2.00
N VAL A 36 3.65 1.83 3.17
CA VAL A 36 4.61 2.25 4.21
C VAL A 36 5.39 1.05 4.73
N HIS A 37 6.71 1.15 4.73
CA HIS A 37 7.57 0.15 5.35
C HIS A 37 7.66 0.39 6.85
N ILE A 38 6.59 0.07 7.59
CA ILE A 38 6.46 0.42 9.01
C ILE A 38 7.54 -0.21 9.91
N THR A 39 8.13 -1.33 9.50
CA THR A 39 9.29 -1.97 10.15
C THR A 39 10.63 -1.49 9.56
N GLY A 40 10.58 -0.58 8.59
CA GLY A 40 11.70 -0.22 7.72
C GLY A 40 11.91 -1.21 6.60
N GLY A 41 12.44 -0.75 5.50
CA GLY A 41 12.86 -1.52 4.32
C GLY A 41 14.36 -1.45 4.11
N GLY A 42 14.78 -1.37 2.85
CA GLY A 42 16.19 -1.35 2.45
C GLY A 42 16.88 -2.70 2.64
N GLY A 43 18.19 -2.68 2.73
CA GLY A 43 19.01 -3.87 2.89
C GLY A 43 19.62 -4.38 1.60
N GLU A 44 19.32 -3.79 0.44
CA GLU A 44 19.81 -4.21 -0.87
C GLU A 44 21.33 -4.01 -1.05
N ALA A 45 21.94 -3.12 -0.26
CA ALA A 45 23.40 -2.94 -0.20
C ALA A 45 24.02 -3.57 1.07
N GLY A 46 23.36 -4.59 1.63
CA GLY A 46 23.78 -5.28 2.86
C GLY A 46 23.16 -4.68 4.13
N PHE A 47 23.49 -5.26 5.29
CA PHE A 47 22.84 -4.91 6.57
C PHE A 47 22.98 -3.45 6.97
N ILE A 48 24.01 -2.76 6.50
CA ILE A 48 24.25 -1.32 6.80
C ILE A 48 23.26 -0.41 6.06
N SER A 49 22.61 -0.88 5.00
CA SER A 49 21.64 -0.13 4.20
C SER A 49 20.19 -0.33 4.62
N ARG A 50 19.96 -0.93 5.79
CA ARG A 50 18.61 -1.12 6.34
C ARG A 50 18.05 0.18 6.87
N ALA A 51 16.85 0.56 6.40
CA ALA A 51 16.12 1.68 6.95
C ALA A 51 15.56 1.32 8.34
N ARG A 52 15.45 2.29 9.24
CA ARG A 52 14.85 2.11 10.57
C ARG A 52 13.32 1.95 10.47
N PRO A 53 12.65 1.38 11.48
CA PRO A 53 11.20 1.47 11.61
C PRO A 53 10.72 2.92 11.65
N ILE A 54 9.51 3.17 11.13
CA ILE A 54 8.88 4.49 11.22
C ILE A 54 8.37 4.76 12.63
N GLU A 55 8.47 6.03 13.07
CA GLU A 55 7.91 6.45 14.33
C GLU A 55 6.53 7.09 14.16
N VAL A 56 5.69 7.01 15.20
CA VAL A 56 4.31 7.50 15.14
C VAL A 56 4.22 8.99 14.84
N ASP A 57 5.15 9.78 15.41
CA ASP A 57 5.16 11.23 15.23
C ASP A 57 5.41 11.60 13.76
N GLU A 58 6.26 10.85 13.05
CA GLU A 58 6.50 11.04 11.60
C GLU A 58 5.23 10.83 10.76
N ILE A 59 4.39 9.87 11.16
CA ILE A 59 3.12 9.58 10.48
C ILE A 59 2.12 10.72 10.74
N LEU A 60 1.98 11.13 12.00
CA LEU A 60 1.00 12.14 12.41
C LEU A 60 1.38 13.54 11.92
N ASP A 61 2.67 13.89 11.96
CA ASP A 61 3.19 15.20 11.47
C ASP A 61 2.96 15.34 9.94
N ALA A 62 2.92 14.23 9.20
CA ALA A 62 2.54 14.21 7.80
C ALA A 62 1.01 14.27 7.56
N GLY A 63 0.19 14.39 8.62
CA GLY A 63 -1.28 14.39 8.52
C GLY A 63 -1.88 13.03 8.19
N ILE A 64 -1.10 11.94 8.29
CA ILE A 64 -1.53 10.58 8.01
C ILE A 64 -2.14 10.00 9.30
N THR A 65 -3.32 9.42 9.20
CA THR A 65 -4.01 8.77 10.32
C THR A 65 -4.23 7.29 10.09
N THR A 66 -4.01 6.82 8.86
CA THR A 66 -4.15 5.42 8.49
C THR A 66 -2.98 5.00 7.60
N VAL A 67 -2.36 3.87 7.92
CA VAL A 67 -1.26 3.30 7.14
C VAL A 67 -1.55 1.85 6.77
N ILE A 68 -1.08 1.44 5.58
CA ILE A 68 -0.97 0.02 5.22
C ILE A 68 0.51 -0.34 5.21
N GLY A 69 0.93 -1.07 6.24
CA GLY A 69 2.29 -1.55 6.40
C GLY A 69 2.60 -2.75 5.52
N LEU A 70 3.82 -2.83 5.03
CA LEU A 70 4.25 -3.93 4.18
C LEU A 70 5.77 -4.16 4.29
N LEU A 71 6.21 -5.32 3.81
CA LEU A 71 7.62 -5.65 3.69
C LEU A 71 8.13 -5.32 2.28
N GLY A 72 9.43 -5.04 2.18
CA GLY A 72 10.12 -4.82 0.93
C GLY A 72 10.93 -6.04 0.49
N THR A 73 12.10 -5.78 -0.10
CA THR A 73 13.06 -6.78 -0.57
C THR A 73 13.50 -7.72 0.54
N ASP A 74 13.79 -7.18 1.73
CA ASP A 74 14.15 -7.97 2.90
C ASP A 74 12.90 -8.56 3.58
N GLY A 75 12.42 -9.68 3.05
CA GLY A 75 11.42 -10.53 3.70
C GLY A 75 12.03 -11.65 4.57
N TYR A 76 13.34 -11.68 4.74
CA TYR A 76 14.09 -12.71 5.44
C TYR A 76 14.45 -12.31 6.87
N THR A 77 15.04 -11.14 7.05
CA THR A 77 15.43 -10.60 8.37
C THR A 77 14.34 -9.71 8.98
N ARG A 78 13.40 -9.28 8.17
CA ARG A 78 12.11 -8.67 8.54
C ARG A 78 11.01 -9.62 8.13
N ASN A 79 10.07 -9.88 8.99
CA ASN A 79 9.07 -10.91 8.74
C ASN A 79 7.65 -10.41 9.07
N THR A 80 6.67 -11.18 8.67
CA THR A 80 5.25 -10.83 8.83
C THR A 80 4.83 -10.72 10.31
N LYS A 81 5.50 -11.44 11.22
CA LYS A 81 5.24 -11.35 12.67
C LYS A 81 5.70 -10.00 13.23
N GLU A 82 6.89 -9.54 12.84
CA GLU A 82 7.42 -8.21 13.21
C GLU A 82 6.51 -7.11 12.64
N LEU A 83 6.12 -7.24 11.36
CA LEU A 83 5.21 -6.31 10.69
C LEU A 83 3.87 -6.20 11.42
N PHE A 84 3.28 -7.33 11.80
CA PHE A 84 2.03 -7.39 12.55
C PHE A 84 2.17 -6.75 13.95
N ALA A 85 3.26 -7.05 14.66
CA ALA A 85 3.52 -6.47 15.97
C ALA A 85 3.66 -4.93 15.90
N LYS A 86 4.37 -4.41 14.87
CA LYS A 86 4.50 -2.97 14.65
C LYS A 86 3.15 -2.31 14.30
N ALA A 87 2.31 -2.96 13.51
CA ALA A 87 0.96 -2.45 13.23
C ALA A 87 0.11 -2.39 14.52
N LYS A 88 0.21 -3.38 15.40
CA LYS A 88 -0.45 -3.34 16.72
C LYS A 88 0.06 -2.20 17.61
N GLU A 89 1.38 -1.95 17.63
CA GLU A 89 1.99 -0.82 18.33
C GLU A 89 1.40 0.50 17.83
N LEU A 90 1.40 0.73 16.49
CA LEU A 90 0.85 1.94 15.89
C LEU A 90 -0.63 2.13 16.22
N THR A 91 -1.42 1.03 16.20
CA THR A 91 -2.85 1.08 16.56
C THR A 91 -3.04 1.46 18.03
N GLN A 92 -2.23 0.98 18.95
CA GLN A 92 -2.25 1.39 20.36
C GLN A 92 -1.87 2.87 20.54
N LYS A 93 -1.05 3.40 19.64
CA LYS A 93 -0.68 4.82 19.56
C LYS A 93 -1.66 5.66 18.71
N ARG A 94 -2.86 5.11 18.40
CA ARG A 94 -3.97 5.78 17.70
C ARG A 94 -3.76 6.08 16.20
N VAL A 95 -2.84 5.40 15.54
CA VAL A 95 -2.76 5.34 14.08
C VAL A 95 -3.50 4.07 13.62
N HIS A 96 -4.45 4.19 12.72
CA HIS A 96 -5.08 3.01 12.13
C HIS A 96 -4.06 2.29 11.25
N ALA A 97 -3.58 1.14 11.71
CA ALA A 97 -2.55 0.38 11.01
C ALA A 97 -3.09 -0.97 10.53
N TYR A 98 -3.07 -1.14 9.21
CA TYR A 98 -3.32 -2.39 8.51
C TYR A 98 -2.01 -2.88 7.90
N ILE A 99 -1.98 -4.13 7.43
CA ILE A 99 -0.79 -4.69 6.78
C ILE A 99 -1.15 -5.54 5.57
N LEU A 100 -0.13 -5.78 4.75
CA LEU A 100 -0.15 -6.83 3.72
C LEU A 100 0.74 -7.98 4.18
N THR A 101 0.28 -9.21 4.01
CA THR A 101 1.14 -10.38 4.19
C THR A 101 2.09 -10.54 3.00
N GLY A 102 3.17 -11.29 3.18
CA GLY A 102 4.19 -11.46 2.13
C GLY A 102 5.24 -10.36 2.08
N SER A 103 6.04 -10.41 1.04
CA SER A 103 7.14 -9.49 0.73
C SER A 103 7.31 -9.42 -0.79
N TYR A 104 8.55 -9.24 -1.29
CA TYR A 104 8.82 -9.31 -2.73
C TYR A 104 8.79 -10.74 -3.29
N THR A 105 8.85 -11.75 -2.44
CA THR A 105 9.07 -13.14 -2.85
C THR A 105 7.78 -13.95 -2.99
N TYR A 106 7.85 -14.95 -3.85
CA TYR A 106 6.90 -16.05 -3.95
C TYR A 106 7.68 -17.40 -3.87
N PRO A 107 7.20 -18.41 -3.14
CA PRO A 107 5.95 -18.45 -2.37
C PRO A 107 5.89 -17.41 -1.25
N THR A 108 4.64 -16.96 -0.96
CA THR A 108 4.37 -15.89 -0.01
C THR A 108 4.68 -16.31 1.44
N TYR A 109 5.49 -15.52 2.15
CA TYR A 109 5.67 -15.69 3.60
C TYR A 109 4.47 -15.12 4.36
N THR A 110 3.74 -15.96 5.06
CA THR A 110 2.51 -15.64 5.77
C THR A 110 2.73 -15.50 7.28
N LEU A 111 1.76 -14.93 7.98
CA LEU A 111 1.74 -14.87 9.44
C LEU A 111 1.23 -16.19 10.03
N THR A 112 0.25 -16.78 9.35
CA THR A 112 -0.31 -18.12 9.63
C THR A 112 0.21 -19.15 8.63
N ASP A 113 -0.53 -20.20 8.37
CA ASP A 113 -0.10 -21.30 7.49
C ASP A 113 -0.38 -21.04 6.01
N SER A 114 -1.27 -20.06 5.69
CA SER A 114 -1.65 -19.76 4.31
C SER A 114 -2.04 -18.27 4.11
N VAL A 115 -2.04 -17.84 2.85
CA VAL A 115 -2.55 -16.52 2.45
C VAL A 115 -4.04 -16.39 2.80
N GLU A 116 -4.79 -17.46 2.59
CA GLU A 116 -6.21 -17.52 2.88
C GLU A 116 -6.49 -17.34 4.37
N ASP A 117 -5.76 -18.04 5.25
CA ASP A 117 -5.92 -17.93 6.69
C ASP A 117 -5.54 -16.53 7.19
N ASP A 118 -4.46 -15.97 6.68
CA ASP A 118 -4.06 -14.58 6.98
C ASP A 118 -5.20 -13.60 6.67
N ILE A 119 -5.82 -13.71 5.50
CA ILE A 119 -6.87 -12.80 5.07
C ILE A 119 -8.18 -13.08 5.82
N VAL A 120 -8.56 -14.35 6.01
CA VAL A 120 -9.85 -14.71 6.60
C VAL A 120 -9.89 -14.41 8.10
N PHE A 121 -8.85 -14.76 8.83
CA PHE A 121 -8.88 -14.72 10.30
C PHE A 121 -8.25 -13.47 10.91
N ILE A 122 -7.56 -12.63 10.14
CA ILE A 122 -6.86 -11.45 10.67
C ILE A 122 -7.40 -10.18 10.00
N ASP A 123 -8.27 -9.45 10.71
CA ASP A 123 -8.96 -8.26 10.19
C ASP A 123 -8.01 -7.19 9.67
N SER A 124 -6.84 -7.04 10.27
CA SER A 124 -5.85 -6.04 9.85
C SER A 124 -5.00 -6.43 8.64
N ILE A 125 -5.13 -7.65 8.11
CA ILE A 125 -4.48 -8.07 6.85
C ILE A 125 -5.42 -7.79 5.68
N LEU A 126 -5.03 -6.83 4.82
CA LEU A 126 -5.84 -6.36 3.68
C LEU A 126 -5.38 -6.92 2.33
N GLY A 127 -4.56 -7.95 2.32
CA GLY A 127 -4.09 -8.57 1.10
C GLY A 127 -2.64 -9.02 1.15
N VAL A 128 -2.03 -9.11 -0.02
CA VAL A 128 -0.69 -9.68 -0.21
C VAL A 128 0.21 -8.66 -0.90
N LYS A 129 1.47 -8.61 -0.48
CA LYS A 129 2.57 -7.90 -1.15
C LYS A 129 3.36 -8.87 -2.01
N LEU A 130 3.71 -8.45 -3.22
CA LEU A 130 4.58 -9.16 -4.16
C LEU A 130 5.38 -8.18 -4.99
N ALA A 131 6.58 -8.55 -5.46
CA ALA A 131 7.28 -7.81 -6.52
C ALA A 131 7.02 -8.47 -7.88
N LEU A 132 6.83 -7.64 -8.90
CA LEU A 132 6.58 -8.08 -10.27
C LEU A 132 7.41 -7.24 -11.25
N SER A 133 7.95 -7.90 -12.28
CA SER A 133 8.78 -7.24 -13.30
C SER A 133 9.94 -6.43 -12.69
N ASP A 134 10.57 -7.00 -11.69
CA ASP A 134 11.67 -6.41 -10.91
C ASP A 134 12.78 -7.46 -10.73
N HIS A 135 14.04 -7.04 -10.87
CA HIS A 135 15.21 -7.90 -10.71
C HIS A 135 15.33 -8.54 -9.30
N ARG A 136 14.60 -8.01 -8.30
CA ARG A 136 14.51 -8.54 -6.92
C ARG A 136 13.30 -9.45 -6.73
N SER A 137 12.47 -9.63 -7.76
CA SER A 137 11.29 -10.50 -7.72
C SER A 137 11.68 -11.97 -7.78
N SER A 138 10.75 -12.84 -7.39
CA SER A 138 10.89 -14.31 -7.57
C SER A 138 10.58 -14.76 -8.99
N HIS A 139 10.28 -13.84 -9.92
CA HIS A 139 9.86 -14.14 -11.29
C HIS A 139 8.72 -15.18 -11.32
N ILE A 140 7.66 -14.88 -10.54
CA ILE A 140 6.46 -15.70 -10.47
C ILE A 140 5.91 -16.00 -11.87
N THR A 141 5.57 -17.25 -12.13
CA THR A 141 4.94 -17.64 -13.40
C THR A 141 3.50 -17.12 -13.49
N GLU A 142 2.96 -17.04 -14.72
CA GLU A 142 1.57 -16.63 -14.92
C GLU A 142 0.57 -17.55 -14.22
N ASP A 143 0.82 -18.88 -14.20
CA ASP A 143 -0.03 -19.84 -13.50
C ASP A 143 -0.03 -19.64 -11.99
N GLU A 144 1.12 -19.33 -11.42
CA GLU A 144 1.26 -19.02 -10.00
C GLU A 144 0.60 -17.69 -9.65
N LEU A 145 0.74 -16.67 -10.51
CA LEU A 145 0.09 -15.38 -10.32
C LEU A 145 -1.44 -15.51 -10.33
N VAL A 146 -2.00 -16.28 -11.28
CA VAL A 146 -3.44 -16.59 -11.35
C VAL A 146 -3.88 -17.35 -10.09
N ARG A 147 -3.10 -18.32 -9.62
CA ARG A 147 -3.40 -19.09 -8.43
C ARG A 147 -3.42 -18.20 -7.18
N LEU A 148 -2.38 -17.37 -6.99
CA LEU A 148 -2.30 -16.45 -5.87
C LEU A 148 -3.47 -15.45 -5.86
N ALA A 149 -3.78 -14.88 -7.03
CA ALA A 149 -4.91 -13.98 -7.19
C ALA A 149 -6.26 -14.66 -6.85
N SER A 150 -6.42 -15.92 -7.26
CA SER A 150 -7.62 -16.73 -6.96
C SER A 150 -7.75 -17.04 -5.46
N GLN A 151 -6.64 -17.33 -4.78
CA GLN A 151 -6.60 -17.53 -3.32
C GLN A 151 -7.04 -16.25 -2.59
N ILE A 152 -6.48 -15.09 -2.95
CA ILE A 152 -6.85 -13.79 -2.38
C ILE A 152 -8.33 -13.50 -2.62
N ARG A 153 -8.84 -13.72 -3.84
CA ARG A 153 -10.26 -13.51 -4.19
C ARG A 153 -11.17 -14.36 -3.31
N THR A 154 -10.90 -15.65 -3.19
CA THR A 154 -11.69 -16.57 -2.39
C THR A 154 -11.69 -16.19 -0.92
N ALA A 155 -10.52 -15.90 -0.34
CA ALA A 155 -10.39 -15.46 1.03
C ALA A 155 -11.13 -14.13 1.29
N SER A 156 -11.04 -13.18 0.35
CA SER A 156 -11.76 -11.91 0.40
C SER A 156 -13.27 -12.09 0.47
N LEU A 157 -13.83 -13.01 -0.35
CA LEU A 157 -15.27 -13.33 -0.33
C LEU A 157 -15.71 -13.96 0.99
N ILE A 158 -14.92 -14.91 1.52
CA ILE A 158 -15.21 -15.58 2.80
C ILE A 158 -15.14 -14.59 3.96
N ALA A 159 -14.11 -13.75 3.99
CA ALA A 159 -13.90 -12.76 5.03
C ALA A 159 -14.90 -11.59 4.98
N GLY A 160 -15.64 -11.42 3.88
CA GLY A 160 -16.53 -10.27 3.67
C GLY A 160 -15.79 -8.93 3.64
N LYS A 161 -14.49 -8.92 3.30
CA LYS A 161 -13.66 -7.71 3.19
C LYS A 161 -12.91 -7.68 1.86
N GLN A 162 -12.60 -6.47 1.39
CA GLN A 162 -11.77 -6.32 0.21
C GLN A 162 -10.30 -6.61 0.57
N ALA A 163 -9.72 -7.59 -0.12
CA ALA A 163 -8.29 -7.85 -0.09
C ALA A 163 -7.73 -7.75 -1.51
N ASN A 164 -6.50 -7.27 -1.64
CA ASN A 164 -5.86 -7.10 -2.93
C ASN A 164 -4.44 -7.68 -2.97
N LEU A 165 -3.93 -7.83 -4.18
CA LEU A 165 -2.54 -8.14 -4.46
C LEU A 165 -1.83 -6.85 -4.84
N THR A 166 -1.09 -6.28 -3.89
CA THR A 166 -0.27 -5.10 -4.12
C THR A 166 1.06 -5.52 -4.76
N LEU A 167 1.31 -4.99 -5.94
CA LEU A 167 2.45 -5.33 -6.77
C LEU A 167 3.48 -4.21 -6.76
N HIS A 168 4.66 -4.44 -6.16
CA HIS A 168 5.82 -3.59 -6.40
C HIS A 168 6.27 -3.78 -7.85
N MET A 169 6.14 -2.73 -8.64
CA MET A 169 6.54 -2.76 -10.04
C MET A 169 7.99 -2.33 -10.20
N GLY A 170 8.78 -3.15 -10.88
CA GLY A 170 10.17 -2.84 -11.20
C GLY A 170 10.36 -2.21 -12.57
N ASP A 171 11.61 -2.25 -13.05
CA ASP A 171 12.06 -1.65 -14.32
C ASP A 171 12.20 -2.65 -15.47
N GLU A 172 11.77 -3.90 -15.27
CA GLU A 172 11.83 -4.91 -16.31
C GLU A 172 10.84 -4.65 -17.44
N LYS A 173 11.24 -5.05 -18.65
CA LYS A 173 10.48 -4.82 -19.90
C LYS A 173 9.06 -5.40 -19.89
N ALA A 174 8.81 -6.41 -19.05
CA ALA A 174 7.49 -7.04 -18.97
C ALA A 174 6.40 -6.08 -18.48
N GLY A 175 6.76 -5.06 -17.65
CA GLY A 175 5.80 -4.09 -17.13
C GLY A 175 4.60 -4.78 -16.48
N LEU A 176 3.38 -4.38 -16.83
CA LEU A 176 2.13 -5.01 -16.37
C LEU A 176 1.65 -6.18 -17.24
N ASN A 177 2.41 -6.63 -18.24
CA ASN A 177 1.97 -7.74 -19.11
C ASN A 177 1.60 -9.00 -18.32
N PRO A 178 2.31 -9.45 -17.28
CA PRO A 178 1.87 -10.62 -16.50
C PRO A 178 0.47 -10.45 -15.88
N VAL A 179 0.12 -9.23 -15.46
CA VAL A 179 -1.23 -8.93 -14.94
C VAL A 179 -2.26 -8.98 -16.06
N PHE A 180 -1.98 -8.39 -17.22
CA PHE A 180 -2.88 -8.44 -18.37
C PHE A 180 -3.15 -9.88 -18.81
N HIS A 181 -2.12 -10.71 -18.90
CA HIS A 181 -2.27 -12.13 -19.24
C HIS A 181 -3.06 -12.89 -18.18
N ALA A 182 -2.87 -12.61 -16.88
CA ALA A 182 -3.66 -13.22 -15.82
C ALA A 182 -5.15 -12.87 -15.95
N LEU A 183 -5.47 -11.60 -16.29
CA LEU A 183 -6.84 -11.13 -16.49
C LEU A 183 -7.49 -11.73 -17.76
N GLU A 184 -6.72 -12.01 -18.80
CA GLU A 184 -7.21 -12.69 -20.01
C GLU A 184 -7.47 -14.18 -19.79
N ARG A 185 -6.67 -14.83 -18.93
CA ARG A 185 -6.73 -16.28 -18.70
C ARG A 185 -7.78 -16.71 -17.68
N ALA A 186 -8.11 -15.85 -16.72
CA ALA A 186 -9.00 -16.20 -15.63
C ALA A 186 -9.98 -15.06 -15.35
N ASP A 187 -11.18 -15.41 -14.90
CA ASP A 187 -12.20 -14.46 -14.47
C ASP A 187 -11.83 -13.86 -13.09
N ILE A 188 -10.78 -13.04 -13.08
CA ILE A 188 -10.28 -12.33 -11.90
C ILE A 188 -10.68 -10.86 -12.04
N PRO A 189 -11.29 -10.25 -11.00
CA PRO A 189 -11.59 -8.81 -11.05
C PRO A 189 -10.31 -7.98 -11.18
N VAL A 190 -10.29 -7.03 -12.09
CA VAL A 190 -9.15 -6.10 -12.26
C VAL A 190 -8.81 -5.39 -10.95
N SER A 191 -9.80 -5.08 -10.12
CA SER A 191 -9.66 -4.43 -8.81
C SER A 191 -8.91 -5.27 -7.77
N LEU A 192 -8.64 -6.56 -8.06
CA LEU A 192 -7.84 -7.39 -7.18
C LEU A 192 -6.36 -6.99 -7.23
N PHE A 193 -5.87 -6.53 -8.36
CA PHE A 193 -4.49 -6.09 -8.52
C PHE A 193 -4.34 -4.60 -8.20
N HIS A 194 -3.27 -4.27 -7.49
CA HIS A 194 -2.94 -2.90 -7.13
C HIS A 194 -1.45 -2.63 -7.39
N PRO A 195 -1.08 -2.33 -8.64
CA PRO A 195 0.30 -2.02 -8.98
C PRO A 195 0.72 -0.67 -8.38
N THR A 196 1.92 -0.63 -7.79
CA THR A 196 2.53 0.58 -7.21
C THR A 196 3.81 0.97 -7.94
N HIS A 197 4.30 2.18 -7.71
CA HIS A 197 5.44 2.80 -8.41
C HIS A 197 5.21 2.96 -9.92
N CYS A 198 3.95 3.14 -10.31
CA CYS A 198 3.57 3.13 -11.72
C CYS A 198 4.13 4.30 -12.56
N SER A 199 4.68 5.34 -11.92
CA SER A 199 5.39 6.46 -12.57
C SER A 199 6.88 6.24 -12.77
N ARG A 200 7.42 5.09 -12.35
CA ARG A 200 8.87 4.81 -12.31
C ARG A 200 9.57 4.95 -13.67
N ASN A 201 8.93 4.50 -14.74
CA ASN A 201 9.42 4.67 -16.08
C ASN A 201 8.28 4.83 -17.09
N PRO A 202 8.55 5.39 -18.31
CA PRO A 202 7.50 5.70 -19.28
C PRO A 202 6.74 4.48 -19.80
N HIS A 203 7.39 3.32 -19.91
CA HIS A 203 6.74 2.09 -20.37
C HIS A 203 5.71 1.61 -19.35
N LEU A 204 6.12 1.48 -18.10
CA LEU A 204 5.24 1.08 -17.00
C LEU A 204 4.10 2.09 -16.83
N PHE A 205 4.36 3.38 -16.97
CA PHE A 205 3.33 4.40 -16.86
C PHE A 205 2.26 4.27 -17.96
N LYS A 206 2.67 3.93 -19.17
CA LYS A 206 1.72 3.64 -20.27
C LYS A 206 0.85 2.43 -19.95
N ASP A 207 1.42 1.38 -19.39
CA ASP A 207 0.67 0.20 -18.95
C ASP A 207 -0.30 0.57 -17.80
N ALA A 208 0.12 1.44 -16.88
CA ALA A 208 -0.73 1.92 -15.80
C ALA A 208 -1.96 2.70 -16.30
N LEU A 209 -1.79 3.55 -17.32
CA LEU A 209 -2.91 4.23 -17.96
C LEU A 209 -3.91 3.23 -18.57
N LYS A 210 -3.40 2.21 -19.29
CA LYS A 210 -4.24 1.14 -19.86
C LYS A 210 -4.95 0.37 -18.74
N PHE A 211 -4.26 0.01 -17.67
CA PHE A 211 -4.83 -0.70 -16.54
C PHE A 211 -5.94 0.10 -15.83
N ALA A 212 -5.76 1.40 -15.66
CA ALA A 212 -6.77 2.30 -15.12
C ALA A 212 -8.01 2.40 -16.04
N GLU A 213 -7.82 2.44 -17.36
CA GLU A 213 -8.92 2.41 -18.33
C GLU A 213 -9.73 1.10 -18.28
N MET A 214 -9.13 -0.01 -17.89
CA MET A 214 -9.82 -1.28 -17.64
C MET A 214 -10.59 -1.29 -16.30
N GLY A 215 -10.51 -0.21 -15.51
CA GLY A 215 -11.17 -0.05 -14.22
C GLY A 215 -10.30 -0.41 -13.02
N GLY A 216 -9.04 -0.74 -13.22
CA GLY A 216 -8.06 -0.97 -12.16
C GLY A 216 -7.68 0.30 -11.42
N THR A 217 -7.10 0.16 -10.23
CA THR A 217 -6.54 1.27 -9.47
C THR A 217 -5.03 1.13 -9.41
N VAL A 218 -4.31 2.19 -9.73
CA VAL A 218 -2.85 2.25 -9.70
C VAL A 218 -2.37 3.15 -8.58
N ASP A 219 -1.15 2.92 -8.13
CA ASP A 219 -0.51 3.75 -7.12
C ASP A 219 0.74 4.43 -7.68
N LEU A 220 0.87 5.71 -7.37
CA LEU A 220 2.03 6.54 -7.72
C LEU A 220 2.78 6.91 -6.43
N THR A 221 4.07 6.68 -6.42
CA THR A 221 4.91 7.12 -5.30
C THR A 221 5.11 8.63 -5.37
N CYS A 222 4.87 9.30 -4.24
CA CYS A 222 5.07 10.74 -4.13
C CYS A 222 6.52 11.05 -3.78
N GLU A 223 7.28 11.57 -4.74
CA GLU A 223 8.70 11.91 -4.55
C GLU A 223 8.92 13.35 -4.04
N GLY A 224 7.83 14.10 -3.77
CA GLY A 224 7.91 15.45 -3.22
C GLY A 224 8.35 16.55 -4.22
N ASP A 225 8.63 16.21 -5.47
CA ASP A 225 9.13 17.13 -6.51
C ASP A 225 8.02 17.74 -7.40
N GLY A 226 6.75 17.47 -7.06
CA GLY A 226 5.58 17.95 -7.83
C GLY A 226 5.30 17.18 -9.12
N LYS A 227 6.18 16.33 -9.60
CA LYS A 227 5.98 15.53 -10.82
C LYS A 227 4.81 14.56 -10.72
N THR A 228 4.50 14.05 -9.53
CA THR A 228 3.37 13.17 -9.31
C THR A 228 2.06 13.78 -9.83
N LEU A 229 1.86 15.10 -9.65
CA LEU A 229 0.68 15.80 -10.18
C LEU A 229 0.62 15.79 -11.70
N GLU A 230 1.76 15.87 -12.39
CA GLU A 230 1.81 15.83 -13.85
C GLU A 230 1.44 14.43 -14.38
N PHE A 231 1.77 13.38 -13.64
CA PHE A 231 1.31 12.02 -13.95
C PHE A 231 -0.20 11.88 -13.73
N ILE A 232 -0.72 12.37 -12.61
CA ILE A 232 -2.17 12.28 -12.28
C ILE A 232 -3.02 12.94 -13.36
N LYS A 233 -2.62 14.10 -13.89
CA LYS A 233 -3.35 14.83 -14.94
C LYS A 233 -3.53 14.03 -16.24
N GLN A 234 -2.74 12.97 -16.47
CA GLN A 234 -2.83 12.15 -17.67
C GLN A 234 -3.89 11.04 -17.56
N PHE A 235 -4.40 10.77 -16.35
CA PHE A 235 -5.48 9.80 -16.17
C PHE A 235 -6.84 10.42 -16.53
N LYS A 236 -7.66 9.69 -17.29
CA LYS A 236 -9.03 10.10 -17.63
C LYS A 236 -9.93 10.15 -16.39
N ASP A 237 -9.70 9.25 -15.46
CA ASP A 237 -10.43 9.13 -14.19
C ASP A 237 -9.42 9.09 -13.03
N THR A 238 -9.29 10.20 -12.32
CA THR A 238 -8.37 10.31 -11.18
C THR A 238 -8.80 9.50 -9.96
N SER A 239 -10.05 9.01 -9.91
CA SER A 239 -10.50 8.08 -8.88
C SER A 239 -9.82 6.71 -8.97
N LYS A 240 -9.13 6.44 -10.07
CA LYS A 240 -8.31 5.23 -10.30
C LYS A 240 -6.84 5.39 -9.90
N VAL A 241 -6.51 6.49 -9.24
CA VAL A 241 -5.14 6.77 -8.82
C VAL A 241 -5.10 6.93 -7.32
N THR A 242 -4.18 6.23 -6.68
CA THR A 242 -3.77 6.49 -5.30
C THR A 242 -2.35 7.04 -5.29
N ILE A 243 -2.03 7.73 -4.20
CA ILE A 243 -0.68 8.25 -3.96
C ILE A 243 -0.21 7.66 -2.64
N SER A 244 1.03 7.19 -2.60
CA SER A 244 1.67 6.68 -1.39
C SER A 244 3.06 7.28 -1.21
N SER A 245 3.57 7.23 0.01
CA SER A 245 4.89 7.79 0.32
C SER A 245 6.05 6.85 0.02
N ASP A 246 5.82 5.54 0.09
CA ASP A 246 6.88 4.51 0.17
C ASP A 246 7.86 4.78 1.33
N ALA A 247 7.34 5.38 2.42
CA ALA A 247 8.14 5.81 3.56
C ALA A 247 8.93 4.64 4.15
N GLN A 248 10.20 4.90 4.48
CA GLN A 248 11.17 3.92 5.00
C GLN A 248 11.44 2.74 4.05
N GLY A 249 11.07 2.85 2.75
CA GLY A 249 11.23 1.77 1.76
C GLY A 249 12.67 1.47 1.40
N SER A 250 13.52 2.48 1.38
CA SER A 250 14.94 2.34 1.09
C SER A 250 15.81 3.24 1.97
N TRP A 251 17.09 2.92 2.05
CA TRP A 251 18.07 3.80 2.70
C TRP A 251 18.19 5.09 1.91
N SER A 252 17.99 6.22 2.58
CA SER A 252 18.27 7.53 1.97
C SER A 252 19.76 7.75 1.90
N THR A 253 20.29 7.91 0.69
CA THR A 253 21.72 8.28 0.46
C THR A 253 22.02 9.75 0.75
N TYR A 254 21.06 10.51 1.29
CA TYR A 254 21.21 11.94 1.56
C TYR A 254 22.01 12.29 2.82
N ASN A 255 22.67 11.33 3.45
CA ASN A 255 23.53 11.53 4.63
C ASN A 255 24.99 11.19 4.35
N GLU A 256 25.51 11.51 3.16
CA GLU A 256 26.95 11.61 2.93
C GLU A 256 27.40 13.07 2.90
#